data_46f884ddf3e3a0b0e6eacd724a41393b
#
_entry.id   46f884ddf3e3a0b0e6eacd724a41393b
#
_cell.length_a   1.000
_cell.length_b   1.000
_cell.length_c   1.000
_cell.angle_alpha   90.00
_cell.angle_beta   90.00
_cell.angle_gamma   90.00
#
_symmetry.space_group_name_H-M   'P 1'
#
loop_
_entity.id
_entity.type
_entity.pdbx_description
1 polymer ?
#
loop_
_entity_poly.entity_id
_entity_poly.type
_entity_poly.pdbx_seq_one_letter_code
_entity_poly.pdbx_strand_id
1 'polypeptide(L)'
;MKQSRFIVAALSMSCITTLSSCFKEEPLNAECDIEQAYIHADNKNLLNLLFTNPSDTLVNVQSDQTNIEFTMRPFAALTKQAPIFRLTPGATISPESGSLQDFSKGPVTYTVTSEDKQWSRTYQVSIKKGQTTMPNEIEFEFENAYLSKGYYNWQENWNGNKLDIWATGNSGFQMSNSSSKPEEYPTVMIEDGHKGKGVKLTTQRTGKIAYMVHKPIAAGNLFIGQFDATDALRDAMKATKFGRPFSFSAKPQKLEGWYKYQAGEKFTDK
;
A
#
# COMPACT_ATOMS: atom_id res chain seq x y z
N MET A 1 58.97 58.29 16.74
CA MET A 1 58.58 56.94 16.29
C MET A 1 57.91 56.06 17.36
N LYS A 2 57.66 56.49 18.59
CA LYS A 2 56.97 55.68 19.66
C LYS A 2 55.49 55.94 19.81
N GLN A 3 54.96 57.08 19.31
CA GLN A 3 53.53 57.38 19.45
C GLN A 3 52.62 56.70 18.39
N SER A 4 53.17 56.36 17.20
CA SER A 4 52.45 55.70 16.14
C SER A 4 52.12 54.24 16.46
N ARG A 5 52.85 53.55 17.30
CA ARG A 5 52.61 52.14 17.69
C ARG A 5 51.50 51.99 18.70
N PHE A 6 51.25 52.99 19.54
CA PHE A 6 50.11 52.93 20.51
C PHE A 6 48.76 53.20 19.87
N ILE A 7 48.71 54.00 18.85
CA ILE A 7 47.47 54.28 18.14
C ILE A 7 46.98 53.07 17.31
N VAL A 8 47.91 52.34 16.69
CA VAL A 8 47.61 51.13 15.94
C VAL A 8 47.18 49.99 16.87
N ALA A 9 47.74 49.86 18.08
CA ALA A 9 47.34 48.86 19.05
C ALA A 9 45.96 49.17 19.66
N ALA A 10 45.63 50.45 19.87
CA ALA A 10 44.29 50.86 20.35
C ALA A 10 43.18 50.68 19.31
N LEU A 11 43.48 50.88 18.00
CA LEU A 11 42.52 50.63 16.93
C LEU A 11 42.30 49.13 16.67
N SER A 12 43.32 48.27 16.84
CA SER A 12 43.17 46.83 16.71
C SER A 12 42.39 46.18 17.87
N MET A 13 42.43 46.79 19.05
CA MET A 13 41.69 46.27 20.21
C MET A 13 40.20 46.73 20.22
N SER A 14 39.88 47.80 19.51
CA SER A 14 38.49 48.27 19.38
C SER A 14 37.64 47.47 18.36
N CYS A 15 38.30 46.76 17.44
CA CYS A 15 37.59 45.91 16.45
C CYS A 15 37.22 44.51 16.96
N ILE A 16 37.71 44.09 18.13
CA ILE A 16 37.44 42.71 18.62
C ILE A 16 36.16 42.66 19.49
N THR A 17 35.66 43.80 19.94
CA THR A 17 34.46 43.83 20.82
C THR A 17 33.11 43.93 20.10
N THR A 18 33.10 43.99 18.76
CA THR A 18 31.84 44.10 17.99
C THR A 18 31.37 42.81 17.37
N LEU A 19 32.01 41.66 17.65
CA LEU A 19 31.59 40.33 17.16
C LEU A 19 30.85 39.50 18.22
N SER A 20 30.35 40.09 19.31
CA SER A 20 29.30 39.44 20.06
C SER A 20 27.97 39.68 19.33
N SER A 21 27.83 39.07 18.16
CA SER A 21 26.55 38.82 17.56
C SER A 21 25.75 38.07 18.63
N CYS A 22 24.75 38.71 19.22
CA CYS A 22 23.72 38.06 20.01
C CYS A 22 23.11 36.99 19.14
N PHE A 23 23.51 35.76 19.30
CA PHE A 23 22.62 34.64 19.00
C PHE A 23 21.50 34.74 20.05
N LYS A 24 20.51 35.58 19.77
CA LYS A 24 19.26 35.53 20.47
C LYS A 24 18.67 34.17 20.06
N GLU A 25 18.53 33.27 21.00
CA GLU A 25 17.75 32.06 20.76
C GLU A 25 16.40 32.52 20.17
N GLU A 26 16.04 32.00 19.02
CA GLU A 26 14.75 32.32 18.44
C GLU A 26 13.67 31.88 19.43
N PRO A 27 12.62 32.71 19.65
CA PRO A 27 11.53 32.31 20.51
C PRO A 27 10.89 31.03 19.95
N LEU A 28 10.49 30.12 20.84
CA LEU A 28 9.79 28.92 20.48
C LEU A 28 8.51 29.26 19.67
N ASN A 29 8.21 28.44 18.69
CA ASN A 29 7.09 28.66 17.80
C ASN A 29 5.74 28.50 18.56
N ALA A 30 4.86 29.49 18.43
CA ALA A 30 3.53 29.48 19.03
C ALA A 30 2.46 28.85 18.10
N GLU A 31 2.82 28.57 16.84
CA GLU A 31 1.87 27.96 15.90
C GLU A 31 1.66 26.47 16.20
N CYS A 32 0.43 26.02 16.02
CA CYS A 32 0.02 24.63 16.29
C CYS A 32 -0.88 24.09 15.18
N ASP A 33 -0.41 24.21 13.94
CA ASP A 33 -1.19 23.87 12.76
C ASP A 33 -0.76 22.55 12.09
N ILE A 34 -1.75 21.87 11.50
CA ILE A 34 -1.51 20.84 10.48
C ILE A 34 -1.48 21.54 9.13
N GLU A 35 -0.36 21.50 8.43
CA GLU A 35 -0.20 22.07 7.10
C GLU A 35 -0.64 21.08 6.01
N GLN A 36 -0.33 19.80 6.21
CA GLN A 36 -0.70 18.72 5.30
C GLN A 36 -1.01 17.44 6.09
N ALA A 37 -1.98 16.70 5.58
CA ALA A 37 -2.30 15.36 6.05
C ALA A 37 -2.23 14.40 4.86
N TYR A 38 -1.63 13.22 5.04
CA TYR A 38 -1.54 12.22 4.00
C TYR A 38 -1.60 10.80 4.55
N ILE A 39 -2.06 9.87 3.73
CA ILE A 39 -2.06 8.45 4.04
C ILE A 39 -1.10 7.76 3.07
N HIS A 40 -0.03 7.19 3.62
CA HIS A 40 0.97 6.49 2.85
C HIS A 40 0.49 5.08 2.52
N ALA A 41 0.73 4.66 1.29
CA ALA A 41 0.57 3.28 0.89
C ALA A 41 1.94 2.71 0.52
N ASP A 42 2.30 1.57 1.10
CA ASP A 42 3.64 0.97 0.96
C ASP A 42 4.00 0.59 -0.48
N ASN A 43 3.01 0.48 -1.35
CA ASN A 43 3.22 0.24 -2.77
C ASN A 43 2.05 0.81 -3.62
N LYS A 44 2.31 0.95 -4.93
CA LYS A 44 1.30 1.47 -5.89
C LYS A 44 0.01 0.64 -5.92
N ASN A 45 0.08 -0.66 -5.70
CA ASN A 45 -1.09 -1.53 -5.73
C ASN A 45 -1.98 -1.27 -4.53
N LEU A 46 -1.39 -1.08 -3.34
CA LEU A 46 -2.14 -0.72 -2.14
C LEU A 46 -2.76 0.67 -2.29
N LEU A 47 -2.04 1.62 -2.89
CA LEU A 47 -2.53 2.96 -3.18
C LEU A 47 -3.75 2.92 -4.09
N ASN A 48 -3.67 2.23 -5.23
CA ASN A 48 -4.77 2.07 -6.18
C ASN A 48 -5.97 1.33 -5.59
N LEU A 49 -5.73 0.56 -4.54
CA LEU A 49 -6.73 -0.20 -3.82
C LEU A 49 -7.50 0.63 -2.82
N LEU A 50 -6.82 1.53 -2.14
CA LEU A 50 -7.40 2.38 -1.10
C LEU A 50 -8.02 3.64 -1.69
N PHE A 51 -7.45 4.19 -2.76
CA PHE A 51 -7.82 5.48 -3.31
C PHE A 51 -8.28 5.37 -4.78
N THR A 52 -9.18 6.25 -5.18
CA THR A 52 -9.62 6.35 -6.57
C THR A 52 -8.58 7.08 -7.42
N ASN A 53 -8.01 8.15 -6.86
CA ASN A 53 -6.96 8.93 -7.51
C ASN A 53 -5.75 9.02 -6.58
N PRO A 54 -4.53 9.05 -7.11
CA PRO A 54 -3.33 9.27 -6.30
C PRO A 54 -3.35 10.59 -5.51
N SER A 55 -4.05 11.62 -6.02
CA SER A 55 -4.23 12.91 -5.33
C SER A 55 -5.07 12.81 -4.05
N ASP A 56 -5.92 11.78 -3.94
CA ASP A 56 -6.79 11.61 -2.76
C ASP A 56 -6.00 11.19 -1.50
N THR A 57 -4.72 10.87 -1.65
CA THR A 57 -3.82 10.52 -0.55
C THR A 57 -3.33 11.72 0.25
N LEU A 58 -3.47 12.93 -0.27
CA LEU A 58 -2.93 14.16 0.29
C LEU A 58 -4.02 15.21 0.43
N VAL A 59 -4.12 15.78 1.63
CA VAL A 59 -4.97 16.94 1.92
C VAL A 59 -4.07 18.09 2.35
N ASN A 60 -4.10 19.20 1.59
CA ASN A 60 -3.51 20.47 2.02
C ASN A 60 -4.51 21.18 2.95
N VAL A 61 -4.10 21.46 4.18
CA VAL A 61 -4.97 22.01 5.20
C VAL A 61 -4.81 23.52 5.22
N GLN A 62 -5.92 24.25 5.06
CA GLN A 62 -5.91 25.71 5.16
C GLN A 62 -5.85 26.11 6.66
N SER A 63 -5.30 27.30 6.92
CA SER A 63 -5.07 27.77 8.30
C SER A 63 -6.34 27.92 9.16
N ASP A 64 -7.50 28.09 8.54
CA ASP A 64 -8.79 28.15 9.21
C ASP A 64 -9.52 26.80 9.30
N GLN A 65 -8.98 25.77 8.65
CA GLN A 65 -9.61 24.46 8.55
C GLN A 65 -9.23 23.57 9.74
N THR A 66 -10.24 23.04 10.43
CA THR A 66 -10.07 22.06 11.53
C THR A 66 -10.66 20.69 11.21
N ASN A 67 -11.33 20.55 10.07
CA ASN A 67 -11.86 19.29 9.58
C ASN A 67 -11.04 18.82 8.40
N ILE A 68 -10.46 17.64 8.52
CA ILE A 68 -9.64 16.98 7.48
C ILE A 68 -10.40 15.74 7.03
N GLU A 69 -10.74 15.66 5.75
CA GLU A 69 -11.45 14.53 5.19
C GLU A 69 -10.64 13.87 4.08
N PHE A 70 -10.36 12.58 4.23
CA PHE A 70 -9.85 11.73 3.16
C PHE A 70 -11.01 11.02 2.46
N THR A 71 -10.89 10.80 1.16
CA THR A 71 -11.84 9.98 0.41
C THR A 71 -11.17 8.69 -0.02
N MET A 72 -11.65 7.56 0.48
CA MET A 72 -11.17 6.23 0.11
C MET A 72 -12.22 5.46 -0.69
N ARG A 73 -11.77 4.40 -1.37
CA ARG A 73 -12.69 3.50 -2.08
C ARG A 73 -13.69 2.84 -1.11
N PRO A 74 -14.90 2.50 -1.57
CA PRO A 74 -15.97 1.97 -0.72
C PRO A 74 -15.58 0.73 0.08
N PHE A 75 -14.69 -0.08 -0.46
CA PHE A 75 -14.22 -1.34 0.14
C PHE A 75 -12.94 -1.19 0.98
N ALA A 76 -12.37 0.01 1.07
CA ALA A 76 -11.21 0.23 1.93
C ALA A 76 -11.55 -0.09 3.39
N ALA A 77 -10.67 -0.84 4.05
CA ALA A 77 -10.82 -1.11 5.48
C ALA A 77 -10.44 0.15 6.27
N LEU A 78 -11.35 0.67 7.08
CA LEU A 78 -11.14 1.90 7.86
C LEU A 78 -10.56 1.65 9.26
N THR A 79 -10.45 0.40 9.68
CA THR A 79 -10.06 0.03 11.07
C THR A 79 -8.57 0.16 11.37
N LYS A 80 -7.73 0.31 10.33
CA LYS A 80 -6.26 0.37 10.48
C LYS A 80 -5.69 1.34 9.46
N GLN A 81 -5.97 2.63 9.65
CA GLN A 81 -5.41 3.69 8.84
C GLN A 81 -4.40 4.49 9.66
N ALA A 82 -3.31 4.91 9.04
CA ALA A 82 -2.21 5.61 9.69
C ALA A 82 -1.96 6.97 9.01
N PRO A 83 -2.78 7.99 9.27
CA PRO A 83 -2.55 9.31 8.73
C PRO A 83 -1.23 9.88 9.23
N ILE A 84 -0.49 10.50 8.33
CA ILE A 84 0.76 11.20 8.63
C ILE A 84 0.49 12.70 8.45
N PHE A 85 1.04 13.50 9.35
CA PHE A 85 0.81 14.93 9.37
C PHE A 85 2.13 15.70 9.24
N ARG A 86 2.13 16.71 8.40
CA ARG A 86 3.13 17.75 8.43
C ARG A 86 2.59 18.89 9.29
N LEU A 87 3.31 19.17 10.35
CA LEU A 87 2.95 20.20 11.34
C LEU A 87 3.80 21.46 11.13
N THR A 88 3.37 22.56 11.70
CA THR A 88 4.23 23.74 11.90
C THR A 88 5.49 23.35 12.68
N PRO A 89 6.64 23.99 12.41
CA PRO A 89 7.92 23.61 13.04
C PRO A 89 7.87 23.58 14.55
N GLY A 90 8.38 22.51 15.17
CA GLY A 90 8.43 22.32 16.62
C GLY A 90 7.12 21.83 17.26
N ALA A 91 5.98 21.88 16.56
CA ALA A 91 4.70 21.41 17.09
C ALA A 91 4.64 19.87 17.23
N THR A 92 3.84 19.40 18.17
CA THR A 92 3.61 17.98 18.44
C THR A 92 2.13 17.63 18.26
N ILE A 93 1.82 16.37 18.00
CA ILE A 93 0.44 15.90 17.75
C ILE A 93 0.10 14.64 18.56
N SER A 94 -1.11 14.58 19.06
CA SER A 94 -1.68 13.40 19.72
C SER A 94 -3.09 13.10 19.17
N PRO A 95 -3.40 11.85 18.76
CA PRO A 95 -2.52 10.69 18.62
C PRO A 95 -1.29 10.93 17.75
N GLU A 96 -0.24 10.13 17.92
CA GLU A 96 1.01 10.28 17.17
C GLU A 96 0.80 10.15 15.66
N SER A 97 1.50 11.00 14.89
CA SER A 97 1.50 10.96 13.43
C SER A 97 1.97 9.58 12.93
N GLY A 98 1.21 8.97 12.02
CA GLY A 98 1.48 7.62 11.50
C GLY A 98 1.03 6.48 12.43
N SER A 99 0.44 6.75 13.59
CA SER A 99 -0.15 5.72 14.43
C SER A 99 -1.44 5.15 13.81
N LEU A 100 -1.67 3.84 14.02
CA LEU A 100 -2.85 3.15 13.51
C LEU A 100 -4.10 3.58 14.27
N GLN A 101 -5.10 4.06 13.54
CA GLN A 101 -6.38 4.52 14.06
C GLN A 101 -7.55 3.80 13.39
N ASP A 102 -8.66 3.73 14.11
CA ASP A 102 -9.93 3.15 13.63
C ASP A 102 -10.93 4.26 13.25
N PHE A 103 -11.07 4.49 11.96
CA PHE A 103 -12.02 5.45 11.38
C PHE A 103 -13.39 4.85 11.05
N SER A 104 -13.61 3.56 11.35
CA SER A 104 -14.89 2.90 11.06
C SER A 104 -16.04 3.39 11.95
N LYS A 105 -15.71 4.01 13.09
CA LYS A 105 -16.67 4.53 14.09
C LYS A 105 -16.93 6.01 13.94
N GLY A 106 -16.26 6.68 13.00
CA GLY A 106 -16.37 8.13 12.79
C GLY A 106 -15.05 8.87 12.83
N PRO A 107 -15.07 10.21 12.90
CA PRO A 107 -13.86 11.01 12.94
C PRO A 107 -12.98 10.70 14.16
N VAL A 108 -11.68 10.77 13.96
CA VAL A 108 -10.68 10.69 15.03
C VAL A 108 -10.21 12.11 15.35
N THR A 109 -10.19 12.42 16.62
CA THR A 109 -9.76 13.74 17.13
C THR A 109 -8.24 13.75 17.31
N TYR A 110 -7.57 14.72 16.70
CA TYR A 110 -6.15 14.99 16.87
C TYR A 110 -5.95 16.35 17.52
N THR A 111 -5.04 16.44 18.47
CA THR A 111 -4.67 17.70 19.12
C THR A 111 -3.22 18.03 18.78
N VAL A 112 -2.98 19.17 18.17
CA VAL A 112 -1.65 19.73 17.91
C VAL A 112 -1.31 20.72 19.00
N THR A 113 -0.11 20.62 19.54
CA THR A 113 0.42 21.50 20.58
C THR A 113 1.64 22.21 20.03
N SER A 114 1.71 23.54 20.20
CA SER A 114 2.81 24.38 19.79
C SER A 114 4.15 24.00 20.45
N GLU A 115 5.26 24.44 19.88
CA GLU A 115 6.59 24.19 20.41
C GLU A 115 6.75 24.78 21.83
N ASP A 116 6.20 26.00 22.07
CA ASP A 116 6.22 26.67 23.37
C ASP A 116 5.23 26.07 24.37
N LYS A 117 4.40 25.09 23.94
CA LYS A 117 3.37 24.39 24.75
C LYS A 117 2.27 25.27 25.32
N GLN A 118 2.15 26.52 24.85
CA GLN A 118 1.13 27.45 25.36
C GLN A 118 -0.17 27.38 24.55
N TRP A 119 -0.10 26.87 23.31
CA TRP A 119 -1.23 26.81 22.40
C TRP A 119 -1.52 25.39 21.95
N SER A 120 -2.78 25.11 21.78
CA SER A 120 -3.21 23.84 21.17
C SER A 120 -4.40 24.04 20.27
N ARG A 121 -4.45 23.22 19.20
CA ARG A 121 -5.54 23.21 18.24
C ARG A 121 -6.02 21.80 17.98
N THR A 122 -7.33 21.63 17.92
CA THR A 122 -7.97 20.34 17.74
C THR A 122 -8.49 20.19 16.32
N TYR A 123 -8.20 19.04 15.71
CA TYR A 123 -8.61 18.67 14.37
C TYR A 123 -9.49 17.43 14.41
N GLN A 124 -10.53 17.42 13.57
CA GLN A 124 -11.35 16.24 13.30
C GLN A 124 -10.91 15.63 11.98
N VAL A 125 -10.29 14.47 12.06
CA VAL A 125 -9.85 13.73 10.86
C VAL A 125 -10.85 12.64 10.58
N SER A 126 -11.39 12.60 9.37
CA SER A 126 -12.38 11.63 8.93
C SER A 126 -11.96 10.95 7.63
N ILE A 127 -12.50 9.76 7.40
CA ILE A 127 -12.36 9.07 6.13
C ILE A 127 -13.75 8.77 5.59
N LYS A 128 -14.08 9.38 4.47
CA LYS A 128 -15.31 9.15 3.73
C LYS A 128 -15.10 8.04 2.72
N LYS A 129 -16.05 7.12 2.66
CA LYS A 129 -16.11 6.15 1.57
C LYS A 129 -16.71 6.81 0.36
N GLY A 130 -15.93 6.91 -0.71
CA GLY A 130 -16.40 7.38 -2.01
C GLY A 130 -17.55 6.51 -2.50
N GLN A 131 -18.53 7.10 -3.14
CA GLN A 131 -19.58 6.33 -3.80
C GLN A 131 -18.99 5.73 -5.09
N THR A 132 -18.83 4.43 -5.11
CA THR A 132 -18.76 3.72 -6.38
C THR A 132 -20.17 3.22 -6.66
N THR A 133 -20.78 3.68 -7.70
CA THR A 133 -21.86 2.91 -8.34
C THR A 133 -21.22 1.58 -8.70
N MET A 134 -21.48 0.54 -7.91
CA MET A 134 -21.11 -0.82 -8.30
C MET A 134 -21.84 -1.08 -9.62
N PRO A 135 -21.15 -1.42 -10.69
CA PRO A 135 -21.82 -1.83 -11.89
C PRO A 135 -22.71 -3.03 -11.53
N ASN A 136 -23.89 -3.12 -12.12
CA ASN A 136 -24.80 -4.26 -11.92
C ASN A 136 -24.14 -5.58 -12.32
N GLU A 137 -23.06 -5.52 -13.07
CA GLU A 137 -22.29 -6.63 -13.58
C GLU A 137 -20.79 -6.32 -13.46
N ILE A 138 -20.03 -7.30 -13.00
CA ILE A 138 -18.56 -7.23 -12.94
C ILE A 138 -18.05 -8.35 -13.83
N GLU A 139 -17.29 -8.01 -14.85
CA GLU A 139 -16.66 -8.94 -15.76
C GLU A 139 -15.14 -9.01 -15.50
N PHE A 140 -14.60 -10.22 -15.43
CA PHE A 140 -13.18 -10.49 -15.36
C PHE A 140 -12.77 -11.18 -16.66
N GLU A 141 -12.08 -10.43 -17.51
CA GLU A 141 -11.75 -10.90 -18.87
C GLU A 141 -10.41 -11.65 -18.93
N PHE A 142 -9.53 -11.50 -17.95
CA PHE A 142 -8.19 -12.08 -17.91
C PHE A 142 -7.26 -11.67 -19.06
N GLU A 143 -7.59 -10.62 -19.81
CA GLU A 143 -6.82 -10.13 -20.95
C GLU A 143 -5.46 -9.53 -20.58
N ASN A 144 -5.34 -8.98 -19.37
CA ASN A 144 -4.15 -8.28 -18.90
C ASN A 144 -3.16 -9.23 -18.19
N ALA A 145 -2.80 -10.33 -18.86
CA ALA A 145 -1.73 -11.20 -18.37
C ALA A 145 -0.37 -10.60 -18.71
N TYR A 146 0.60 -10.73 -17.81
CA TYR A 146 1.97 -10.28 -18.00
C TYR A 146 2.97 -11.22 -17.33
N LEU A 147 4.19 -11.26 -17.86
CA LEU A 147 5.28 -12.05 -17.30
C LEU A 147 6.03 -11.24 -16.23
N SER A 148 6.17 -11.82 -15.05
CA SER A 148 7.01 -11.29 -13.99
C SER A 148 7.60 -12.45 -13.19
N LYS A 149 8.88 -12.36 -12.85
CA LYS A 149 9.61 -13.40 -12.10
C LYS A 149 9.63 -14.78 -12.80
N GLY A 150 9.43 -14.83 -14.12
CA GLY A 150 9.47 -16.06 -14.89
C GLY A 150 8.14 -16.82 -15.02
N TYR A 151 7.03 -16.27 -14.56
CA TYR A 151 5.69 -16.86 -14.71
C TYR A 151 4.64 -15.79 -14.98
N TYR A 152 3.43 -16.22 -15.41
CA TYR A 152 2.31 -15.33 -15.69
C TYR A 152 1.65 -14.81 -14.42
N ASN A 153 1.30 -13.54 -14.47
CA ASN A 153 0.50 -12.81 -13.48
C ASN A 153 -0.61 -12.07 -14.22
N TRP A 154 -1.66 -11.63 -13.50
CA TRP A 154 -2.82 -10.95 -14.08
C TRP A 154 -3.11 -9.65 -13.35
N GLN A 155 -3.54 -8.67 -14.12
CA GLN A 155 -4.06 -7.39 -13.62
C GLN A 155 -5.48 -7.20 -14.12
N GLU A 156 -6.31 -6.55 -13.33
CA GLU A 156 -7.63 -6.10 -13.75
C GLU A 156 -7.63 -4.60 -14.04
N ASN A 157 -8.42 -4.22 -15.02
CA ASN A 157 -8.74 -2.84 -15.30
C ASN A 157 -9.96 -2.45 -14.47
N TRP A 158 -9.78 -1.57 -13.50
CA TRP A 158 -10.88 -1.06 -12.70
C TRP A 158 -10.92 0.45 -12.77
N ASN A 159 -11.96 1.01 -13.39
CA ASN A 159 -12.10 2.47 -13.58
C ASN A 159 -10.83 3.14 -14.16
N GLY A 160 -10.21 2.51 -15.17
CA GLY A 160 -8.99 3.01 -15.80
C GLY A 160 -7.69 2.74 -15.03
N ASN A 161 -7.76 2.13 -13.86
CA ASN A 161 -6.59 1.73 -13.08
C ASN A 161 -6.32 0.23 -13.21
N LYS A 162 -5.05 -0.13 -13.37
CA LYS A 162 -4.60 -1.52 -13.33
C LYS A 162 -4.42 -1.95 -11.89
N LEU A 163 -5.14 -3.00 -11.48
CA LEU A 163 -5.11 -3.55 -10.14
C LEU A 163 -4.53 -4.97 -10.17
N ASP A 164 -3.50 -5.21 -9.34
CA ASP A 164 -2.96 -6.55 -9.08
C ASP A 164 -3.80 -7.23 -7.97
N ILE A 165 -4.99 -7.68 -8.33
CA ILE A 165 -5.90 -8.35 -7.39
C ILE A 165 -5.78 -9.87 -7.44
N TRP A 166 -5.21 -10.40 -8.51
CA TRP A 166 -5.08 -11.82 -8.74
C TRP A 166 -3.79 -12.39 -8.15
N ALA A 167 -3.89 -13.54 -7.56
CA ALA A 167 -2.76 -14.32 -7.07
C ALA A 167 -2.83 -15.76 -7.55
N THR A 168 -1.66 -16.39 -7.63
CA THR A 168 -1.49 -17.79 -8.03
C THR A 168 -0.47 -18.49 -7.12
N GLY A 169 -0.51 -19.80 -7.08
CA GLY A 169 0.52 -20.62 -6.43
C GLY A 169 1.83 -20.76 -7.21
N ASN A 170 1.97 -20.08 -8.36
CA ASN A 170 3.15 -20.22 -9.23
C ASN A 170 4.46 -19.90 -8.53
N SER A 171 4.49 -18.91 -7.64
CA SER A 171 5.70 -18.60 -6.87
C SER A 171 6.12 -19.74 -5.93
N GLY A 172 5.17 -20.46 -5.36
CA GLY A 172 5.45 -21.67 -4.56
C GLY A 172 5.95 -22.82 -5.42
N PHE A 173 5.37 -23.02 -6.60
CA PHE A 173 5.84 -24.02 -7.57
C PHE A 173 7.27 -23.71 -8.03
N GLN A 174 7.61 -22.45 -8.30
CA GLN A 174 8.94 -22.01 -8.70
C GLN A 174 10.03 -22.41 -7.70
N MET A 175 9.74 -22.40 -6.40
CA MET A 175 10.73 -22.76 -5.37
C MET A 175 11.28 -24.19 -5.54
N SER A 176 10.50 -25.09 -6.11
CA SER A 176 10.93 -26.47 -6.39
C SER A 176 11.23 -26.76 -7.86
N ASN A 177 10.81 -25.85 -8.75
CA ASN A 177 10.87 -25.99 -10.21
C ASN A 177 11.43 -24.71 -10.85
N SER A 178 12.56 -24.22 -10.37
CA SER A 178 13.14 -22.93 -10.75
C SER A 178 13.59 -22.83 -12.22
N SER A 179 13.77 -23.94 -12.90
CA SER A 179 14.15 -24.01 -14.32
C SER A 179 12.96 -24.11 -15.27
N SER A 180 11.73 -24.14 -14.77
CA SER A 180 10.52 -24.22 -15.59
C SER A 180 10.34 -22.96 -16.45
N LYS A 181 9.94 -23.18 -17.69
CA LYS A 181 9.53 -22.10 -18.59
C LYS A 181 8.15 -21.56 -18.18
N PRO A 182 7.78 -20.34 -18.59
CA PRO A 182 6.50 -19.73 -18.21
C PRO A 182 5.28 -20.60 -18.52
N GLU A 183 5.31 -21.37 -19.61
CA GLU A 183 4.23 -22.22 -20.09
C GLU A 183 4.10 -23.54 -19.31
N GLU A 184 5.12 -23.87 -18.51
CA GLU A 184 5.19 -25.12 -17.72
C GLU A 184 4.69 -24.95 -16.29
N TYR A 185 4.22 -23.75 -15.93
CA TYR A 185 3.67 -23.52 -14.59
C TYR A 185 2.23 -24.05 -14.44
N PRO A 186 1.79 -24.36 -13.22
CA PRO A 186 0.43 -24.82 -12.98
C PRO A 186 -0.66 -23.84 -13.41
N THR A 187 -0.37 -22.54 -13.39
CA THR A 187 -1.30 -21.50 -13.83
C THR A 187 -0.64 -20.68 -14.94
N VAL A 188 -1.19 -20.77 -16.13
CA VAL A 188 -0.63 -20.10 -17.32
C VAL A 188 -1.71 -19.36 -18.10
N MET A 189 -1.30 -18.34 -18.83
CA MET A 189 -2.12 -17.66 -19.82
C MET A 189 -2.18 -18.50 -21.10
N ILE A 190 -3.33 -18.53 -21.73
CA ILE A 190 -3.54 -19.10 -23.07
C ILE A 190 -4.16 -18.05 -24.00
N GLU A 191 -3.77 -18.08 -25.28
CA GLU A 191 -4.31 -17.15 -26.29
C GLU A 191 -5.68 -17.59 -26.82
N ASP A 192 -6.03 -18.87 -26.69
CA ASP A 192 -7.32 -19.45 -27.15
C ASP A 192 -8.31 -19.56 -25.98
N GLY A 193 -8.74 -18.39 -25.43
CA GLY A 193 -9.82 -18.28 -24.47
C GLY A 193 -11.20 -18.34 -25.17
N HIS A 194 -12.27 -18.01 -24.44
CA HIS A 194 -13.62 -17.91 -25.00
C HIS A 194 -13.78 -16.69 -25.92
N LYS A 195 -13.26 -15.54 -25.45
CA LYS A 195 -13.14 -14.28 -26.19
C LYS A 195 -11.76 -13.70 -25.88
N GLY A 196 -10.75 -13.95 -26.74
CA GLY A 196 -9.39 -13.51 -26.48
C GLY A 196 -8.63 -14.47 -25.57
N LYS A 197 -7.94 -13.95 -24.56
CA LYS A 197 -7.09 -14.74 -23.65
C LYS A 197 -7.91 -15.52 -22.62
N GLY A 198 -7.25 -16.49 -22.04
CA GLY A 198 -7.82 -17.29 -20.97
C GLY A 198 -6.77 -17.73 -19.95
N VAL A 199 -7.24 -18.39 -18.91
CA VAL A 199 -6.38 -18.97 -17.87
C VAL A 199 -6.47 -20.48 -17.93
N LYS A 200 -5.33 -21.15 -18.07
CA LYS A 200 -5.23 -22.60 -17.97
C LYS A 200 -4.72 -22.98 -16.59
N LEU A 201 -5.48 -23.80 -15.89
CA LEU A 201 -5.15 -24.37 -14.59
C LEU A 201 -4.82 -25.85 -14.77
N THR A 202 -3.63 -26.27 -14.38
CA THR A 202 -3.17 -27.66 -14.54
C THR A 202 -2.64 -28.18 -13.22
N THR A 203 -3.03 -29.40 -12.87
CA THR A 203 -2.39 -30.12 -11.76
C THR A 203 -1.09 -30.75 -12.25
N GLN A 204 0.02 -30.48 -11.60
CA GLN A 204 1.34 -30.91 -12.01
C GLN A 204 2.15 -31.50 -10.85
N ARG A 205 3.14 -32.29 -11.18
CA ARG A 205 4.13 -32.77 -10.21
C ARG A 205 5.10 -31.64 -9.86
N THR A 206 5.43 -31.55 -8.59
CA THR A 206 6.43 -30.61 -8.07
C THR A 206 7.84 -31.19 -8.19
N GLY A 207 8.86 -30.36 -8.00
CA GLY A 207 10.26 -30.78 -7.95
C GLY A 207 10.63 -31.45 -6.63
N LYS A 208 11.86 -31.93 -6.57
CA LYS A 208 12.40 -32.73 -5.44
C LYS A 208 12.23 -32.08 -4.08
N ILE A 209 12.43 -30.77 -3.98
CA ILE A 209 12.34 -30.02 -2.71
C ILE A 209 10.92 -30.08 -2.14
N ALA A 210 9.90 -29.84 -2.96
CA ALA A 210 8.51 -29.93 -2.51
C ALA A 210 8.09 -31.37 -2.19
N TYR A 211 8.63 -32.35 -2.93
CA TYR A 211 8.41 -33.76 -2.64
C TYR A 211 8.94 -34.15 -1.25
N MET A 212 10.13 -33.64 -0.85
CA MET A 212 10.72 -33.90 0.48
C MET A 212 9.87 -33.34 1.63
N VAL A 213 9.08 -32.31 1.40
CA VAL A 213 8.16 -31.75 2.41
C VAL A 213 6.72 -32.23 2.21
N HIS A 214 6.55 -33.40 1.60
CA HIS A 214 5.26 -34.06 1.35
C HIS A 214 4.26 -33.24 0.53
N LYS A 215 4.76 -32.46 -0.45
CA LYS A 215 3.93 -31.70 -1.38
C LYS A 215 4.25 -32.10 -2.83
N PRO A 216 3.95 -33.35 -3.24
CA PRO A 216 4.37 -33.89 -4.55
C PRO A 216 3.60 -33.30 -5.73
N ILE A 217 2.49 -32.59 -5.47
CA ILE A 217 1.57 -32.08 -6.49
C ILE A 217 1.30 -30.61 -6.23
N ALA A 218 1.25 -29.82 -7.28
CA ALA A 218 0.77 -28.45 -7.30
C ALA A 218 -0.45 -28.35 -8.22
N ALA A 219 -1.56 -27.91 -7.68
CA ALA A 219 -2.75 -27.58 -8.46
C ALA A 219 -2.64 -26.15 -9.01
N GLY A 220 -2.97 -25.96 -10.28
CA GLY A 220 -3.17 -24.62 -10.83
C GLY A 220 -4.30 -23.92 -10.11
N ASN A 221 -4.09 -22.68 -9.75
CA ASN A 221 -5.09 -21.85 -9.08
C ASN A 221 -4.94 -20.39 -9.49
N LEU A 222 -6.04 -19.69 -9.52
CA LEU A 222 -6.11 -18.25 -9.70
C LEU A 222 -7.20 -17.73 -8.76
N PHE A 223 -6.89 -16.78 -7.91
CA PHE A 223 -7.84 -16.28 -6.92
C PHE A 223 -7.58 -14.80 -6.62
N ILE A 224 -8.61 -14.12 -6.18
CA ILE A 224 -8.48 -12.74 -5.68
C ILE A 224 -7.84 -12.82 -4.29
N GLY A 225 -6.68 -12.21 -4.13
CA GLY A 225 -5.96 -12.24 -2.86
C GLY A 225 -4.46 -12.10 -2.99
N GLN A 226 -3.73 -12.74 -2.09
CA GLN A 226 -2.27 -12.76 -2.06
C GLN A 226 -1.77 -14.16 -1.78
N PHE A 227 -0.63 -14.50 -2.36
CA PHE A 227 0.06 -15.76 -2.09
C PHE A 227 1.47 -15.48 -1.56
N ASP A 228 1.75 -15.98 -0.35
CA ASP A 228 3.05 -15.86 0.28
C ASP A 228 3.84 -17.16 0.11
N ALA A 229 4.82 -17.14 -0.79
CA ALA A 229 5.62 -18.31 -1.09
C ALA A 229 6.48 -18.78 0.10
N THR A 230 6.86 -17.87 1.00
CA THR A 230 7.68 -18.22 2.18
C THR A 230 6.93 -19.08 3.16
N ASP A 231 5.62 -18.87 3.31
CA ASP A 231 4.75 -19.70 4.12
C ASP A 231 4.37 -21.02 3.43
N ALA A 232 4.44 -21.09 2.10
CA ALA A 232 3.97 -22.24 1.32
C ALA A 232 4.66 -23.56 1.66
N LEU A 233 5.92 -23.54 2.07
CA LEU A 233 6.66 -24.73 2.47
C LEU A 233 6.28 -25.21 3.87
N ARG A 234 5.90 -24.31 4.76
CA ARG A 234 5.56 -24.60 6.16
C ARG A 234 4.08 -24.92 6.30
N ASP A 235 3.23 -24.01 5.82
CA ASP A 235 1.78 -24.09 5.96
C ASP A 235 1.10 -23.49 4.72
N ALA A 236 0.62 -24.36 3.82
CA ALA A 236 -0.04 -23.95 2.60
C ALA A 236 -1.32 -23.11 2.84
N MET A 237 -1.98 -23.33 4.00
CA MET A 237 -3.19 -22.57 4.36
C MET A 237 -2.84 -21.12 4.71
N LYS A 238 -1.70 -20.89 5.36
CA LYS A 238 -1.21 -19.53 5.66
C LYS A 238 -0.67 -18.81 4.44
N ALA A 239 -0.13 -19.56 3.48
CA ALA A 239 0.37 -18.99 2.23
C ALA A 239 -0.72 -18.32 1.38
N THR A 240 -1.95 -18.81 1.47
CA THR A 240 -3.07 -18.35 0.64
C THR A 240 -3.98 -17.42 1.45
N LYS A 241 -4.00 -16.15 1.08
CA LYS A 241 -4.81 -15.09 1.72
C LYS A 241 -5.93 -14.68 0.77
N PHE A 242 -7.05 -15.38 0.82
CA PHE A 242 -8.20 -15.13 -0.03
C PHE A 242 -8.91 -13.80 0.26
N GLY A 243 -9.51 -13.22 -0.77
CA GLY A 243 -10.37 -12.04 -0.66
C GLY A 243 -9.63 -10.73 -0.36
N ARG A 244 -8.31 -10.72 -0.39
CA ARG A 244 -7.51 -9.51 -0.24
C ARG A 244 -6.97 -9.06 -1.59
N PRO A 245 -7.10 -7.82 -1.90
CA PRO A 245 -7.61 -6.67 -1.14
C PRO A 245 -9.02 -6.24 -1.56
N PHE A 246 -9.82 -7.13 -2.08
CA PHE A 246 -11.10 -6.87 -2.73
C PHE A 246 -12.24 -7.35 -1.83
N SER A 247 -13.10 -6.44 -1.38
CA SER A 247 -14.33 -6.79 -0.69
C SER A 247 -15.55 -6.29 -1.46
N PHE A 248 -16.55 -7.15 -1.66
CA PHE A 248 -17.82 -6.76 -2.23
C PHE A 248 -18.74 -6.23 -1.14
N SER A 249 -19.35 -5.08 -1.37
CA SER A 249 -20.39 -4.53 -0.49
C SER A 249 -21.77 -5.07 -0.79
N ALA A 250 -21.96 -5.73 -1.94
CA ALA A 250 -23.20 -6.33 -2.38
C ALA A 250 -23.11 -7.86 -2.47
N LYS A 251 -24.22 -8.55 -2.25
CA LYS A 251 -24.31 -10.00 -2.48
C LYS A 251 -24.46 -10.25 -3.98
N PRO A 252 -23.53 -10.97 -4.64
CA PRO A 252 -23.72 -11.38 -6.01
C PRO A 252 -24.93 -12.34 -6.08
N GLN A 253 -25.80 -12.12 -7.03
CA GLN A 253 -26.97 -12.98 -7.27
C GLN A 253 -26.66 -14.10 -8.25
N LYS A 254 -25.67 -13.89 -9.13
CA LYS A 254 -25.32 -14.80 -10.21
C LYS A 254 -23.83 -14.74 -10.46
N LEU A 255 -23.25 -15.90 -10.72
CA LEU A 255 -21.89 -16.06 -11.25
C LEU A 255 -21.99 -16.81 -12.57
N GLU A 256 -21.49 -16.23 -13.63
CA GLU A 256 -21.39 -16.86 -14.94
C GLU A 256 -19.94 -16.91 -15.39
N GLY A 257 -19.60 -17.91 -16.19
CA GLY A 257 -18.28 -18.04 -16.75
C GLY A 257 -18.21 -19.15 -17.79
N TRP A 258 -17.15 -19.11 -18.58
CA TRP A 258 -16.87 -20.11 -19.60
C TRP A 258 -15.69 -20.95 -19.15
N TYR A 259 -15.81 -22.27 -19.27
CA TYR A 259 -14.69 -23.16 -18.95
C TYR A 259 -14.64 -24.35 -19.91
N LYS A 260 -13.43 -24.85 -20.13
CA LYS A 260 -13.18 -26.15 -20.74
C LYS A 260 -12.53 -27.03 -19.67
N TYR A 261 -12.97 -28.28 -19.57
CA TYR A 261 -12.41 -29.21 -18.60
C TYR A 261 -11.92 -30.47 -19.32
N GLN A 262 -10.70 -30.88 -19.00
CA GLN A 262 -10.15 -32.15 -19.44
C GLN A 262 -9.71 -32.93 -18.17
N ALA A 263 -10.29 -34.08 -17.97
CA ALA A 263 -9.85 -34.98 -16.90
C ALA A 263 -8.41 -35.41 -17.12
N GLY A 264 -7.63 -35.43 -16.05
CA GLY A 264 -6.31 -36.05 -16.05
C GLY A 264 -6.41 -37.59 -16.21
N GLU A 265 -5.25 -38.22 -16.43
CA GLU A 265 -5.17 -39.67 -16.36
C GLU A 265 -5.58 -40.16 -14.95
N LYS A 266 -6.13 -41.37 -14.89
CA LYS A 266 -6.60 -41.96 -13.64
C LYS A 266 -5.47 -42.05 -12.61
N PHE A 267 -5.58 -41.24 -11.57
CA PHE A 267 -4.63 -41.29 -10.45
C PHE A 267 -4.96 -42.52 -9.59
N THR A 268 -4.02 -43.44 -9.51
CA THR A 268 -4.09 -44.51 -8.53
C THR A 268 -3.12 -44.17 -7.40
N ASP A 269 -3.66 -43.89 -6.24
CA ASP A 269 -2.88 -43.79 -5.00
C ASP A 269 -2.23 -45.16 -4.73
N LYS A 270 -0.91 -45.19 -4.55
CA LYS A 270 -0.14 -46.37 -4.20
C LYS A 270 0.30 -46.25 -2.75
#